data_047602a43beac2bbe491b7cf40f7305d
#
_entry.id   047602a43beac2bbe491b7cf40f7305d
#
_cell.length_a   1.000
_cell.length_b   1.000
_cell.length_c   1.000
_cell.angle_alpha   90.00
_cell.angle_beta   90.00
_cell.angle_gamma   90.00
#
_symmetry.space_group_name_H-M   'P 1'
#
loop_
_entity.id
_entity.type
_entity.pdbx_description
1 polymer ?
#
loop_
_entity_poly.entity_id
_entity_poly.type
_entity_poly.pdbx_seq_one_letter_code
_entity_poly.pdbx_strand_id
1 'polypeptide(L)'
;MTASRLKVRYALALVLAQILAGVELTALVMPLRHELVPQAETVFGTDTLIAAVTLSVFGFAGSIGYAIWVVDRRLRWFTAGESPTHRDQVFVERFLRHQSALLTAIWLISGVIMVIVNRDGGAAAAWLIGMLVLFGVTTSAGAALLLIQRPMRPITAAVMGPAPGRDTAPGVLPRLLLMWLMSSALPSIGIAVVVLMRASGWIIQKNASIEIPVIVLSVISVLVGLRGMAIVALSISDPVHDVVAAMAKVERGQIGTRVDVYERSEIGRLQSGFNRMVAGLAERDRLRDLFGRHVGTDVALRAVSDADSLTGEVREAAVLFVDLVGSTQLAQSSSPAEVAGVLNDFFQIVVDSVDERHGLINKFQGDAVLAVFGAPLPSARASSDALATARALTVALRRLPVVDFGIGVSAGRVFAGNIGAEHRYEYTVIGDPVNEAARLADRAKATGQRALCSDVALANADAAERAHWVEYASEVLRGRLEPTRMSAPTA
;
A
#
# COMPACT_ATOMS: atom_id res chain seq x y z
N MET A 1 -5.46 7.10 -19.08
CA MET A 1 -4.79 8.02 -20.04
C MET A 1 -5.31 7.72 -21.44
N THR A 2 -5.72 8.70 -22.24
CA THR A 2 -6.23 8.47 -23.60
C THR A 2 -5.10 8.02 -24.55
N ALA A 3 -5.43 7.16 -25.54
CA ALA A 3 -4.49 6.68 -26.54
C ALA A 3 -3.77 7.83 -27.26
N SER A 4 -4.49 8.90 -27.60
CA SER A 4 -3.92 10.10 -28.25
C SER A 4 -2.85 10.77 -27.38
N ARG A 5 -3.12 10.98 -26.10
CA ARG A 5 -2.14 11.59 -25.18
C ARG A 5 -0.89 10.72 -24.99
N LEU A 6 -1.06 9.41 -24.98
CA LEU A 6 0.05 8.46 -24.87
C LEU A 6 0.93 8.52 -26.12
N LYS A 7 0.33 8.48 -27.32
CA LYS A 7 1.05 8.61 -28.60
C LYS A 7 1.88 9.87 -28.66
N VAL A 8 1.25 11.02 -28.34
CA VAL A 8 1.94 12.32 -28.38
C VAL A 8 3.11 12.38 -27.40
N ARG A 9 2.90 11.95 -26.15
CA ARG A 9 3.98 11.97 -25.13
C ARG A 9 5.12 11.05 -25.47
N TYR A 10 4.82 9.86 -26.00
CA TYR A 10 5.84 8.89 -26.37
C TYR A 10 6.60 9.33 -27.63
N ALA A 11 5.90 9.76 -28.69
CA ALA A 11 6.54 10.29 -29.89
C ALA A 11 7.40 11.54 -29.58
N LEU A 12 6.89 12.46 -28.75
CA LEU A 12 7.63 13.64 -28.33
C LEU A 12 8.92 13.28 -27.59
N ALA A 13 8.88 12.27 -26.69
CA ALA A 13 10.07 11.82 -25.97
C ALA A 13 11.16 11.27 -26.93
N LEU A 14 10.75 10.51 -27.96
CA LEU A 14 11.66 9.98 -28.98
C LEU A 14 12.26 11.07 -29.86
N VAL A 15 11.41 11.95 -30.36
CA VAL A 15 11.83 13.06 -31.23
C VAL A 15 12.74 14.01 -30.46
N LEU A 16 12.40 14.34 -29.21
CA LEU A 16 13.22 15.20 -28.36
C LEU A 16 14.60 14.58 -28.09
N ALA A 17 14.66 13.26 -27.84
CA ALA A 17 15.93 12.57 -27.67
C ALA A 17 16.83 12.66 -28.91
N GLN A 18 16.25 12.57 -30.12
CA GLN A 18 16.99 12.69 -31.37
C GLN A 18 17.38 14.14 -31.67
N ILE A 19 16.49 15.12 -31.41
CA ILE A 19 16.82 16.54 -31.57
C ILE A 19 18.00 16.91 -30.67
N LEU A 20 17.97 16.49 -29.40
CA LEU A 20 19.06 16.75 -28.47
C LEU A 20 20.39 16.16 -28.98
N ALA A 21 20.38 14.90 -29.42
CA ALA A 21 21.57 14.26 -30.01
C ALA A 21 22.03 14.97 -31.28
N GLY A 22 21.11 15.42 -32.15
CA GLY A 22 21.41 16.16 -33.36
C GLY A 22 22.02 17.54 -33.10
N VAL A 23 21.49 18.30 -32.14
CA VAL A 23 22.05 19.59 -31.72
C VAL A 23 23.47 19.43 -31.16
N GLU A 24 23.66 18.46 -30.26
CA GLU A 24 24.98 18.15 -29.68
C GLU A 24 25.98 17.72 -30.75
N LEU A 25 25.53 16.90 -31.70
CA LEU A 25 26.35 16.44 -32.81
C LEU A 25 26.74 17.62 -33.75
N THR A 26 25.78 18.49 -34.10
CA THR A 26 26.02 19.64 -34.94
C THR A 26 27.01 20.60 -34.26
N ALA A 27 26.84 20.85 -32.97
CA ALA A 27 27.77 21.66 -32.19
C ALA A 27 29.19 21.08 -32.17
N LEU A 28 29.30 19.74 -32.18
CA LEU A 28 30.57 19.03 -32.22
C LEU A 28 31.22 19.12 -33.62
N VAL A 29 30.44 18.92 -34.68
CA VAL A 29 30.94 18.89 -36.07
C VAL A 29 31.39 20.25 -36.58
N MET A 30 30.67 21.32 -36.20
CA MET A 30 30.87 22.66 -36.75
C MET A 30 32.30 23.20 -36.55
N PRO A 31 32.94 23.08 -35.38
CA PRO A 31 34.33 23.47 -35.19
C PRO A 31 35.35 22.52 -35.85
N LEU A 32 34.99 21.21 -35.93
CA LEU A 32 35.88 20.21 -36.51
C LEU A 32 36.00 20.36 -38.03
N ARG A 33 35.02 20.94 -38.68
CA ARG A 33 34.95 21.09 -40.14
C ARG A 33 36.08 21.92 -40.71
N HIS A 34 36.50 22.99 -40.07
CA HIS A 34 37.41 23.97 -40.66
C HIS A 34 38.90 23.69 -40.39
N GLU A 35 39.21 22.96 -39.31
CA GLU A 35 40.60 22.92 -38.86
C GLU A 35 41.24 21.51 -38.79
N LEU A 36 40.41 20.43 -38.72
CA LEU A 36 40.91 19.11 -38.41
C LEU A 36 41.04 18.18 -39.59
N VAL A 37 40.34 18.41 -40.69
CA VAL A 37 40.35 17.45 -41.82
C VAL A 37 40.90 18.16 -43.06
N PRO A 38 42.02 17.73 -43.62
CA PRO A 38 42.45 18.12 -44.96
C PRO A 38 41.33 17.77 -45.92
N GLN A 39 40.88 18.71 -46.76
CA GLN A 39 39.72 18.56 -47.65
C GLN A 39 38.35 18.64 -46.95
N ALA A 40 38.24 19.34 -45.79
CA ALA A 40 37.00 19.50 -45.07
C ALA A 40 35.85 20.10 -45.93
N GLU A 41 36.15 20.93 -46.92
CA GLU A 41 35.17 21.50 -47.84
C GLU A 41 34.49 20.43 -48.72
N THR A 42 35.19 19.39 -49.07
CA THR A 42 34.63 18.25 -49.85
C THR A 42 33.86 17.27 -48.98
N VAL A 43 34.34 17.00 -47.76
CA VAL A 43 33.74 16.04 -46.82
C VAL A 43 32.48 16.60 -46.16
N PHE A 44 32.36 17.90 -45.97
CA PHE A 44 31.19 18.56 -45.36
C PHE A 44 30.49 19.51 -46.36
N GLY A 45 30.51 19.16 -47.65
CA GLY A 45 29.86 19.89 -48.71
C GLY A 45 28.32 19.86 -48.67
N THR A 46 27.71 20.45 -49.66
CA THR A 46 26.24 20.57 -49.80
C THR A 46 25.57 19.20 -49.77
N ASP A 47 26.18 18.18 -50.39
CA ASP A 47 25.63 16.83 -50.47
C ASP A 47 25.57 16.15 -49.10
N THR A 48 26.60 16.35 -48.29
CA THR A 48 26.62 15.89 -46.88
C THR A 48 25.53 16.55 -46.05
N LEU A 49 25.32 17.88 -46.23
CA LEU A 49 24.27 18.59 -45.51
C LEU A 49 22.88 18.09 -45.93
N ILE A 50 22.63 17.91 -47.25
CA ILE A 50 21.37 17.36 -47.77
C ILE A 50 21.15 15.96 -47.22
N ALA A 51 22.17 15.10 -47.24
CA ALA A 51 22.09 13.75 -46.68
C ALA A 51 21.75 13.78 -45.16
N ALA A 52 22.43 14.64 -44.39
CA ALA A 52 22.18 14.75 -42.96
C ALA A 52 20.76 15.21 -42.62
N VAL A 53 20.26 16.24 -43.33
CA VAL A 53 18.89 16.74 -43.18
C VAL A 53 17.87 15.65 -43.57
N THR A 54 18.10 14.98 -44.70
CA THR A 54 17.22 13.91 -45.21
C THR A 54 17.15 12.75 -44.22
N LEU A 55 18.29 12.27 -43.72
CA LEU A 55 18.37 11.18 -42.73
C LEU A 55 17.72 11.60 -41.41
N SER A 56 17.86 12.85 -40.98
CA SER A 56 17.19 13.36 -39.80
C SER A 56 15.66 13.35 -39.96
N VAL A 57 15.13 13.78 -41.09
CA VAL A 57 13.69 13.75 -41.38
C VAL A 57 13.16 12.30 -41.38
N PHE A 58 13.87 11.38 -42.04
CA PHE A 58 13.50 9.95 -42.03
C PHE A 58 13.61 9.33 -40.63
N GLY A 59 14.63 9.68 -39.85
CA GLY A 59 14.78 9.24 -38.46
C GLY A 59 13.63 9.69 -37.57
N PHE A 60 13.21 10.98 -37.69
CA PHE A 60 12.05 11.50 -36.97
C PHE A 60 10.75 10.82 -37.39
N ALA A 61 10.51 10.70 -38.72
CA ALA A 61 9.32 10.05 -39.26
C ALA A 61 9.24 8.57 -38.81
N GLY A 62 10.36 7.86 -38.87
CA GLY A 62 10.47 6.47 -38.39
C GLY A 62 10.18 6.34 -36.89
N SER A 63 10.70 7.27 -36.07
CA SER A 63 10.44 7.28 -34.63
C SER A 63 8.99 7.57 -34.28
N ILE A 64 8.37 8.53 -34.98
CA ILE A 64 6.94 8.85 -34.82
C ILE A 64 6.09 7.66 -35.26
N GLY A 65 6.37 7.09 -36.42
CA GLY A 65 5.67 5.92 -36.94
C GLY A 65 5.76 4.71 -36.00
N TYR A 66 6.93 4.46 -35.44
CA TYR A 66 7.13 3.43 -34.43
C TYR A 66 6.34 3.72 -33.15
N ALA A 67 6.33 4.94 -32.67
CA ALA A 67 5.55 5.32 -31.48
C ALA A 67 4.05 5.08 -31.69
N ILE A 68 3.52 5.45 -32.87
CA ILE A 68 2.13 5.20 -33.23
C ILE A 68 1.85 3.72 -33.29
N TRP A 69 2.69 2.95 -33.98
CA TRP A 69 2.54 1.49 -34.11
C TRP A 69 2.57 0.77 -32.75
N VAL A 70 3.48 1.15 -31.85
CA VAL A 70 3.56 0.59 -30.50
C VAL A 70 2.26 0.83 -29.74
N VAL A 71 1.76 2.06 -29.73
CA VAL A 71 0.55 2.40 -28.97
C VAL A 71 -0.68 1.71 -29.56
N ASP A 72 -0.82 1.67 -30.90
CA ASP A 72 -2.00 1.11 -31.55
C ASP A 72 -2.04 -0.42 -31.59
N ARG A 73 -0.87 -1.07 -31.64
CA ARG A 73 -0.79 -2.53 -31.77
C ARG A 73 -0.40 -3.24 -30.49
N ARG A 74 0.57 -2.69 -29.74
CA ARG A 74 1.17 -3.36 -28.58
C ARG A 74 0.59 -2.91 -27.25
N LEU A 75 0.13 -1.65 -27.18
CA LEU A 75 -0.43 -1.07 -25.96
C LEU A 75 -1.94 -0.84 -26.05
N ARG A 76 -2.59 -1.45 -27.06
CA ARG A 76 -4.05 -1.33 -27.25
C ARG A 76 -4.83 -1.80 -26.03
N TRP A 77 -4.42 -2.89 -25.40
CA TRP A 77 -5.04 -3.41 -24.19
C TRP A 77 -5.10 -2.36 -23.06
N PHE A 78 -4.03 -1.60 -22.89
CA PHE A 78 -3.97 -0.55 -21.88
C PHE A 78 -4.91 0.62 -22.19
N THR A 79 -5.00 1.02 -23.47
CA THR A 79 -5.88 2.12 -23.89
C THR A 79 -7.35 1.70 -23.96
N ALA A 80 -7.64 0.41 -24.11
CA ALA A 80 -8.98 -0.17 -24.06
C ALA A 80 -9.43 -0.52 -22.62
N GLY A 81 -8.53 -0.45 -21.64
CA GLY A 81 -8.85 -0.84 -20.26
C GLY A 81 -8.92 -2.37 -20.05
N GLU A 82 -8.32 -3.14 -20.94
CA GLU A 82 -8.27 -4.60 -20.86
C GLU A 82 -7.11 -5.07 -19.99
N SER A 83 -7.20 -6.28 -19.43
CA SER A 83 -6.10 -6.90 -18.70
C SER A 83 -4.98 -7.35 -19.65
N PRO A 84 -3.69 -7.16 -19.27
CA PRO A 84 -2.57 -7.53 -20.14
C PRO A 84 -2.45 -9.05 -20.29
N THR A 85 -2.24 -9.49 -21.53
CA THR A 85 -1.90 -10.89 -21.81
C THR A 85 -0.43 -11.16 -21.47
N HIS A 86 -0.03 -12.44 -21.38
CA HIS A 86 1.38 -12.80 -21.17
C HIS A 86 2.32 -12.23 -22.26
N ARG A 87 1.83 -12.13 -23.52
CA ARG A 87 2.60 -11.51 -24.61
C ARG A 87 2.80 -10.01 -24.41
N ASP A 88 1.82 -9.32 -23.86
CA ASP A 88 1.90 -7.90 -23.56
C ASP A 88 2.88 -7.65 -22.41
N GLN A 89 2.86 -8.52 -21.39
CA GLN A 89 3.82 -8.49 -20.27
C GLN A 89 5.26 -8.63 -20.77
N VAL A 90 5.56 -9.65 -21.57
CA VAL A 90 6.89 -9.87 -22.18
C VAL A 90 7.31 -8.70 -23.05
N PHE A 91 6.40 -8.10 -23.80
CA PHE A 91 6.71 -6.92 -24.62
C PHE A 91 7.09 -5.72 -23.77
N VAL A 92 6.30 -5.39 -22.73
CA VAL A 92 6.60 -4.27 -21.82
C VAL A 92 7.91 -4.50 -21.06
N GLU A 93 8.19 -5.73 -20.64
CA GLU A 93 9.49 -6.08 -20.00
C GLU A 93 10.70 -5.86 -20.92
N ARG A 94 10.54 -6.10 -22.23
CA ARG A 94 11.60 -5.94 -23.23
C ARG A 94 11.58 -4.59 -23.93
N PHE A 95 10.63 -3.73 -23.58
CA PHE A 95 10.34 -2.50 -24.29
C PHE A 95 11.56 -1.59 -24.43
N LEU A 96 12.30 -1.36 -23.35
CA LEU A 96 13.51 -0.53 -23.37
C LEU A 96 14.59 -1.08 -24.32
N ARG A 97 14.74 -2.40 -24.39
CA ARG A 97 15.70 -3.06 -25.34
C ARG A 97 15.29 -2.84 -26.79
N HIS A 98 14.01 -3.01 -27.11
CA HIS A 98 13.52 -2.77 -28.47
C HIS A 98 13.70 -1.32 -28.88
N GLN A 99 13.46 -0.40 -27.95
CA GLN A 99 13.62 1.03 -28.18
C GLN A 99 15.09 1.42 -28.42
N SER A 100 16.00 0.94 -27.59
CA SER A 100 17.44 1.18 -27.78
C SER A 100 17.95 0.58 -29.10
N ALA A 101 17.50 -0.63 -29.45
CA ALA A 101 17.86 -1.28 -30.71
C ALA A 101 17.38 -0.48 -31.94
N LEU A 102 16.16 0.08 -31.90
CA LEU A 102 15.63 0.94 -32.97
C LEU A 102 16.51 2.18 -33.17
N LEU A 103 16.80 2.92 -32.09
CA LEU A 103 17.60 4.13 -32.17
C LEU A 103 19.02 3.83 -32.64
N THR A 104 19.62 2.75 -32.13
CA THR A 104 20.95 2.29 -32.59
C THR A 104 20.93 1.96 -34.08
N ALA A 105 19.89 1.25 -34.57
CA ALA A 105 19.76 0.94 -36.00
C ALA A 105 19.64 2.18 -36.86
N ILE A 106 18.83 3.18 -36.44
CA ILE A 106 18.70 4.44 -37.17
C ILE A 106 20.05 5.13 -37.31
N TRP A 107 20.82 5.24 -36.21
CA TRP A 107 22.12 5.87 -36.22
C TRP A 107 23.18 5.10 -37.06
N LEU A 108 23.20 3.75 -36.95
CA LEU A 108 24.11 2.92 -37.73
C LEU A 108 23.82 3.02 -39.24
N ILE A 109 22.55 2.94 -39.63
CA ILE A 109 22.15 3.07 -41.03
C ILE A 109 22.53 4.45 -41.56
N SER A 110 22.23 5.51 -40.76
CA SER A 110 22.62 6.88 -41.12
C SER A 110 24.15 7.02 -41.27
N GLY A 111 24.90 6.40 -40.37
CA GLY A 111 26.38 6.40 -40.43
C GLY A 111 26.91 5.72 -41.67
N VAL A 112 26.41 4.56 -42.05
CA VAL A 112 26.80 3.86 -43.30
C VAL A 112 26.53 4.74 -44.52
N ILE A 113 25.34 5.35 -44.60
CA ILE A 113 24.98 6.26 -45.72
C ILE A 113 25.93 7.45 -45.74
N MET A 114 26.21 8.09 -44.58
CA MET A 114 27.12 9.20 -44.49
C MET A 114 28.56 8.86 -44.92
N VAL A 115 29.03 7.66 -44.58
CA VAL A 115 30.34 7.17 -45.05
C VAL A 115 30.37 6.99 -46.59
N ILE A 116 29.29 6.47 -47.15
CA ILE A 116 29.15 6.33 -48.62
C ILE A 116 29.12 7.68 -49.33
N VAL A 117 28.36 8.65 -48.80
CA VAL A 117 28.31 10.01 -49.37
C VAL A 117 29.67 10.70 -49.30
N ASN A 118 30.45 10.47 -48.25
CA ASN A 118 31.73 11.12 -48.01
C ASN A 118 32.94 10.19 -48.32
N ARG A 119 32.78 9.22 -49.22
CA ARG A 119 33.83 8.26 -49.57
C ARG A 119 35.13 8.89 -50.06
N ASP A 120 35.02 10.04 -50.70
CA ASP A 120 36.16 10.76 -51.26
C ASP A 120 37.07 11.40 -50.18
N GLY A 121 36.55 11.51 -48.94
CA GLY A 121 37.32 11.96 -47.78
C GLY A 121 38.20 10.87 -47.14
N GLY A 122 38.20 9.65 -47.72
CA GLY A 122 39.06 8.55 -47.29
C GLY A 122 38.87 8.07 -45.85
N ALA A 123 39.91 7.51 -45.27
CA ALA A 123 39.86 6.92 -43.93
C ALA A 123 39.58 7.94 -42.82
N ALA A 124 40.05 9.17 -42.97
CA ALA A 124 39.85 10.23 -41.98
C ALA A 124 38.37 10.62 -41.85
N ALA A 125 37.65 10.78 -42.96
CA ALA A 125 36.23 11.04 -42.97
C ALA A 125 35.43 9.87 -42.39
N ALA A 126 35.72 8.63 -42.79
CA ALA A 126 35.05 7.44 -42.28
C ALA A 126 35.25 7.29 -40.75
N TRP A 127 36.42 7.57 -40.24
CA TRP A 127 36.71 7.52 -38.81
C TRP A 127 35.95 8.62 -38.02
N LEU A 128 35.93 9.85 -38.54
CA LEU A 128 35.19 10.95 -37.94
C LEU A 128 33.69 10.64 -37.89
N ILE A 129 33.13 10.16 -39.00
CA ILE A 129 31.71 9.76 -39.08
C ILE A 129 31.44 8.61 -38.08
N GLY A 130 32.31 7.65 -37.96
CA GLY A 130 32.20 6.55 -36.98
C GLY A 130 32.15 7.06 -35.54
N MET A 131 32.99 8.02 -35.16
CA MET A 131 32.92 8.68 -33.85
C MET A 131 31.63 9.44 -33.64
N LEU A 132 31.16 10.18 -34.65
CA LEU A 132 29.90 10.92 -34.59
C LEU A 132 28.71 9.98 -34.42
N VAL A 133 28.70 8.85 -35.12
CA VAL A 133 27.64 7.81 -34.96
C VAL A 133 27.65 7.23 -33.55
N LEU A 134 28.85 6.88 -33.04
CA LEU A 134 28.97 6.36 -31.68
C LEU A 134 28.45 7.35 -30.65
N PHE A 135 28.79 8.63 -30.78
CA PHE A 135 28.31 9.71 -29.93
C PHE A 135 26.78 9.88 -30.07
N GLY A 136 26.24 9.91 -31.29
CA GLY A 136 24.82 10.03 -31.57
C GLY A 136 24.00 8.84 -31.02
N VAL A 137 24.48 7.60 -31.18
CA VAL A 137 23.85 6.41 -30.59
C VAL A 137 23.79 6.53 -29.08
N THR A 138 24.92 6.83 -28.43
CA THR A 138 25.00 6.87 -26.97
C THR A 138 24.12 7.96 -26.40
N THR A 139 24.15 9.17 -26.99
CA THR A 139 23.35 10.31 -26.53
C THR A 139 21.85 10.09 -26.76
N SER A 140 21.45 9.66 -27.97
CA SER A 140 20.03 9.47 -28.29
C SER A 140 19.42 8.30 -27.52
N ALA A 141 20.12 7.17 -27.41
CA ALA A 141 19.66 6.01 -26.64
C ALA A 141 19.57 6.35 -25.14
N GLY A 142 20.55 7.05 -24.60
CA GLY A 142 20.55 7.49 -23.20
C GLY A 142 19.43 8.49 -22.90
N ALA A 143 19.25 9.50 -23.75
CA ALA A 143 18.16 10.47 -23.59
C ALA A 143 16.78 9.80 -23.72
N ALA A 144 16.61 8.91 -24.69
CA ALA A 144 15.34 8.18 -24.87
C ALA A 144 15.02 7.29 -23.67
N LEU A 145 16.02 6.54 -23.17
CA LEU A 145 15.85 5.71 -21.97
C LEU A 145 15.24 6.50 -20.79
N LEU A 146 15.71 7.71 -20.58
CA LEU A 146 15.32 8.55 -19.46
C LEU A 146 13.97 9.26 -19.71
N LEU A 147 13.76 9.80 -20.91
CA LEU A 147 12.54 10.55 -21.26
C LEU A 147 11.30 9.66 -21.39
N ILE A 148 11.47 8.42 -21.84
CA ILE A 148 10.37 7.46 -22.06
C ILE A 148 9.87 6.85 -20.76
N GLN A 149 10.68 6.78 -19.71
CA GLN A 149 10.27 6.17 -18.44
C GLN A 149 8.98 6.80 -17.88
N ARG A 150 8.89 8.15 -17.87
CA ARG A 150 7.70 8.83 -17.33
C ARG A 150 6.40 8.51 -18.08
N PRO A 151 6.31 8.57 -19.42
CA PRO A 151 5.10 8.16 -20.15
C PRO A 151 4.74 6.69 -19.97
N MET A 152 5.71 5.82 -19.75
CA MET A 152 5.51 4.36 -19.63
C MET A 152 5.17 3.90 -18.20
N ARG A 153 5.40 4.71 -17.15
CA ARG A 153 5.09 4.37 -15.75
C ARG A 153 3.70 3.75 -15.56
N PRO A 154 2.58 4.32 -16.05
CA PRO A 154 1.26 3.75 -15.83
C PRO A 154 1.05 2.40 -16.54
N ILE A 155 1.75 2.17 -17.66
CA ILE A 155 1.68 0.92 -18.43
C ILE A 155 2.47 -0.17 -17.71
N THR A 156 3.68 0.14 -17.27
CA THR A 156 4.51 -0.78 -16.51
C THR A 156 3.86 -1.14 -15.16
N ALA A 157 3.25 -0.17 -14.48
CA ALA A 157 2.49 -0.41 -13.26
C ALA A 157 1.30 -1.36 -13.48
N ALA A 158 0.59 -1.22 -14.61
CA ALA A 158 -0.55 -2.09 -14.94
C ALA A 158 -0.14 -3.54 -15.26
N VAL A 159 1.10 -3.74 -15.76
CA VAL A 159 1.66 -5.07 -16.09
C VAL A 159 2.35 -5.72 -14.89
N MET A 160 2.99 -4.93 -14.04
CA MET A 160 3.74 -5.42 -12.89
C MET A 160 2.80 -5.74 -11.73
N GLY A 161 2.32 -7.00 -11.68
CA GLY A 161 1.65 -7.52 -10.49
C GLY A 161 2.61 -7.66 -9.30
N PRO A 162 2.10 -8.00 -8.11
CA PRO A 162 2.88 -8.12 -6.88
C PRO A 162 3.91 -9.28 -6.87
N ALA A 163 3.96 -10.09 -7.92
CA ALA A 163 4.83 -11.25 -7.98
C ALA A 163 6.31 -10.90 -8.24
N PRO A 164 7.26 -11.59 -7.59
CA PRO A 164 8.69 -11.44 -7.88
C PRO A 164 8.99 -11.91 -9.31
N GLY A 165 9.59 -11.04 -10.12
CA GLY A 165 10.02 -11.35 -11.49
C GLY A 165 11.46 -10.86 -11.72
N ARG A 166 12.03 -11.15 -12.92
CA ARG A 166 13.35 -10.69 -13.32
C ARG A 166 13.42 -9.17 -13.37
N ASP A 167 14.59 -8.60 -13.02
CA ASP A 167 14.84 -7.16 -13.11
C ASP A 167 14.62 -6.68 -14.54
N THR A 168 13.72 -5.70 -14.70
CA THR A 168 13.32 -5.17 -16.03
C THR A 168 13.88 -3.80 -16.32
N ALA A 169 14.42 -3.12 -15.29
CA ALA A 169 15.06 -1.82 -15.40
C ALA A 169 16.47 -1.86 -14.80
N PRO A 170 17.41 -1.07 -15.34
CA PRO A 170 18.73 -0.91 -14.72
C PRO A 170 18.57 -0.39 -13.30
N GLY A 171 19.30 -0.94 -12.36
CA GLY A 171 19.40 -0.46 -11.00
C GLY A 171 19.97 0.97 -10.91
N VAL A 172 20.05 1.50 -9.70
CA VAL A 172 20.57 2.86 -9.46
C VAL A 172 22.01 2.98 -9.94
N LEU A 173 22.88 2.03 -9.58
CA LEU A 173 24.30 2.06 -9.95
C LEU A 173 24.51 2.02 -11.48
N PRO A 174 23.93 1.09 -12.25
CA PRO A 174 24.04 1.12 -13.71
C PRO A 174 23.56 2.42 -14.36
N ARG A 175 22.54 3.09 -13.84
CA ARG A 175 22.09 4.39 -14.33
C ARG A 175 23.13 5.47 -14.12
N LEU A 176 23.74 5.52 -12.93
CA LEU A 176 24.79 6.47 -12.59
C LEU A 176 26.05 6.22 -13.42
N LEU A 177 26.45 4.96 -13.61
CA LEU A 177 27.60 4.59 -14.44
C LEU A 177 27.39 4.94 -15.91
N LEU A 178 26.19 4.66 -16.44
CA LEU A 178 25.85 5.03 -17.83
C LEU A 178 25.88 6.55 -18.01
N MET A 179 25.35 7.28 -17.04
CA MET A 179 25.40 8.74 -17.07
C MET A 179 26.84 9.26 -17.01
N TRP A 180 27.69 8.74 -16.12
CA TRP A 180 29.09 9.10 -16.03
C TRP A 180 29.83 8.77 -17.34
N LEU A 181 29.59 7.61 -17.92
CA LEU A 181 30.17 7.20 -19.20
C LEU A 181 29.85 8.21 -20.31
N MET A 182 28.58 8.63 -20.40
CA MET A 182 28.12 9.53 -21.47
C MET A 182 28.52 10.99 -21.24
N SER A 183 28.48 11.46 -19.99
CA SER A 183 28.73 12.87 -19.70
C SER A 183 30.20 13.23 -19.45
N SER A 184 30.99 12.26 -19.01
CA SER A 184 32.39 12.51 -18.63
C SER A 184 33.38 11.65 -19.38
N ALA A 185 33.21 10.33 -19.40
CA ALA A 185 34.18 9.42 -19.96
C ALA A 185 34.32 9.56 -21.49
N LEU A 186 33.20 9.54 -22.22
CA LEU A 186 33.22 9.65 -23.69
C LEU A 186 33.78 11.00 -24.18
N PRO A 187 33.32 12.17 -23.69
CA PRO A 187 33.91 13.45 -24.07
C PRO A 187 35.37 13.57 -23.68
N SER A 188 35.76 13.09 -22.50
CA SER A 188 37.19 13.10 -22.08
C SER A 188 38.08 12.24 -22.96
N ILE A 189 37.60 11.04 -23.33
CA ILE A 189 38.28 10.17 -24.31
C ILE A 189 38.33 10.88 -25.66
N GLY A 190 37.26 11.54 -26.10
CA GLY A 190 37.23 12.32 -27.34
C GLY A 190 38.28 13.43 -27.36
N ILE A 191 38.41 14.18 -26.28
CA ILE A 191 39.43 15.24 -26.11
C ILE A 191 40.83 14.60 -26.17
N ALA A 192 41.08 13.52 -25.42
CA ALA A 192 42.35 12.83 -25.41
C ALA A 192 42.76 12.31 -26.80
N VAL A 193 41.78 11.76 -27.53
CA VAL A 193 41.99 11.26 -28.90
C VAL A 193 42.36 12.38 -29.87
N VAL A 194 41.63 13.53 -29.82
CA VAL A 194 41.95 14.71 -30.65
C VAL A 194 43.36 15.20 -30.36
N VAL A 195 43.74 15.30 -29.09
CA VAL A 195 45.10 15.75 -28.71
C VAL A 195 46.20 14.74 -29.18
N LEU A 196 45.97 13.44 -29.02
CA LEU A 196 46.90 12.38 -29.44
C LEU A 196 47.05 12.34 -30.97
N MET A 197 45.96 12.51 -31.72
CA MET A 197 45.99 12.56 -33.18
C MET A 197 46.79 13.76 -33.72
N ARG A 198 46.62 14.94 -33.09
CA ARG A 198 47.47 16.11 -33.40
C ARG A 198 48.95 15.84 -33.08
N ALA A 199 49.24 15.28 -31.89
CA ALA A 199 50.59 15.02 -31.46
C ALA A 199 51.32 14.03 -32.37
N SER A 200 50.62 12.97 -32.83
CA SER A 200 51.14 11.99 -33.77
C SER A 200 51.24 12.49 -35.20
N GLY A 201 50.42 13.46 -35.59
CA GLY A 201 50.28 13.95 -36.98
C GLY A 201 49.63 12.94 -37.92
N TRP A 202 48.92 11.91 -37.38
CA TRP A 202 48.38 10.80 -38.19
C TRP A 202 47.15 11.22 -39.01
N ILE A 203 46.19 11.92 -38.40
CA ILE A 203 44.99 12.40 -39.08
C ILE A 203 44.92 13.93 -39.00
N ILE A 204 45.34 14.52 -37.88
CA ILE A 204 45.31 15.95 -37.63
C ILE A 204 46.74 16.49 -37.82
N GLN A 205 46.90 17.54 -38.59
CA GLN A 205 48.22 18.17 -38.78
C GLN A 205 48.76 18.71 -37.46
N LYS A 206 50.07 18.60 -37.21
CA LYS A 206 50.70 19.09 -35.97
C LYS A 206 50.53 20.58 -35.71
N ASN A 207 50.33 21.37 -36.72
CA ASN A 207 50.11 22.81 -36.65
C ASN A 207 48.63 23.22 -36.66
N ALA A 208 47.67 22.25 -36.73
CA ALA A 208 46.25 22.55 -36.67
C ALA A 208 45.84 23.07 -35.28
N SER A 209 44.96 24.08 -35.24
CA SER A 209 44.39 24.57 -34.00
C SER A 209 43.32 23.57 -33.50
N ILE A 210 43.44 23.13 -32.24
CA ILE A 210 42.50 22.23 -31.60
C ILE A 210 41.77 22.90 -30.42
N GLU A 211 42.04 24.18 -30.16
CA GLU A 211 41.49 24.91 -29.02
C GLU A 211 39.97 24.94 -29.08
N ILE A 212 39.39 25.31 -30.21
CA ILE A 212 37.94 25.41 -30.39
C ILE A 212 37.25 24.04 -30.24
N PRO A 213 37.70 22.96 -30.95
CA PRO A 213 37.17 21.60 -30.72
C PRO A 213 37.20 21.14 -29.27
N VAL A 214 38.31 21.37 -28.57
CA VAL A 214 38.46 20.97 -27.16
C VAL A 214 37.49 21.80 -26.26
N ILE A 215 37.38 23.11 -26.48
CA ILE A 215 36.42 23.97 -25.73
C ILE A 215 34.99 23.48 -25.97
N VAL A 216 34.60 23.21 -27.21
CA VAL A 216 33.24 22.79 -27.56
C VAL A 216 32.93 21.42 -26.94
N LEU A 217 33.84 20.44 -27.03
CA LEU A 217 33.70 19.14 -26.36
C LEU A 217 33.53 19.30 -24.84
N SER A 218 34.31 20.18 -24.23
CA SER A 218 34.24 20.48 -22.81
C SER A 218 32.89 21.08 -22.40
N VAL A 219 32.40 22.08 -23.16
CA VAL A 219 31.10 22.72 -22.93
C VAL A 219 29.95 21.71 -23.09
N ILE A 220 30.00 20.92 -24.19
CA ILE A 220 29.00 19.87 -24.43
C ILE A 220 29.01 18.87 -23.26
N SER A 221 30.20 18.42 -22.80
CA SER A 221 30.33 17.51 -21.65
C SER A 221 29.63 18.06 -20.41
N VAL A 222 29.83 19.33 -20.09
CA VAL A 222 29.19 19.97 -18.93
C VAL A 222 27.67 20.03 -19.10
N LEU A 223 27.17 20.44 -20.27
CA LEU A 223 25.73 20.56 -20.53
C LEU A 223 25.02 19.20 -20.54
N VAL A 224 25.61 18.20 -21.20
CA VAL A 224 25.09 16.81 -21.21
C VAL A 224 25.13 16.22 -19.81
N GLY A 225 26.22 16.48 -19.07
CA GLY A 225 26.37 16.03 -17.69
C GLY A 225 25.34 16.60 -16.77
N LEU A 226 25.14 17.93 -16.79
CA LEU A 226 24.13 18.60 -15.97
C LEU A 226 22.71 18.08 -16.26
N ARG A 227 22.36 17.98 -17.55
CA ARG A 227 21.07 17.44 -17.99
C ARG A 227 20.89 15.99 -17.55
N GLY A 228 21.88 15.15 -17.80
CA GLY A 228 21.84 13.74 -17.44
C GLY A 228 21.71 13.56 -15.93
N MET A 229 22.47 14.31 -15.14
CA MET A 229 22.38 14.29 -13.67
C MET A 229 20.99 14.65 -13.19
N ALA A 230 20.40 15.73 -13.73
CA ALA A 230 19.04 16.16 -13.37
C ALA A 230 18.01 15.05 -13.66
N ILE A 231 18.08 14.41 -14.83
CA ILE A 231 17.13 13.37 -15.22
C ILE A 231 17.31 12.10 -14.35
N VAL A 232 18.54 11.68 -14.11
CA VAL A 232 18.82 10.50 -13.24
C VAL A 232 18.40 10.79 -11.79
N ALA A 233 18.73 11.98 -11.28
CA ALA A 233 18.31 12.40 -9.95
C ALA A 233 16.78 12.33 -9.78
N LEU A 234 16.02 12.87 -10.74
CA LEU A 234 14.56 12.81 -10.74
C LEU A 234 14.03 11.37 -10.89
N SER A 235 14.73 10.51 -11.63
CA SER A 235 14.33 9.10 -11.78
C SER A 235 14.45 8.30 -10.49
N ILE A 236 15.28 8.74 -9.56
CA ILE A 236 15.49 8.13 -8.25
C ILE A 236 14.64 8.85 -7.18
N SER A 237 14.68 10.18 -7.18
CA SER A 237 14.04 11.02 -6.15
C SER A 237 12.52 10.92 -6.18
N ASP A 238 11.89 10.98 -7.37
CA ASP A 238 10.43 10.92 -7.50
C ASP A 238 9.83 9.66 -6.83
N PRO A 239 10.29 8.41 -7.17
CA PRO A 239 9.75 7.19 -6.55
C PRO A 239 10.00 7.09 -5.05
N VAL A 240 11.15 7.57 -4.59
CA VAL A 240 11.46 7.60 -3.15
C VAL A 240 10.54 8.58 -2.43
N HIS A 241 10.28 9.75 -3.02
CA HIS A 241 9.35 10.73 -2.48
C HIS A 241 7.92 10.18 -2.39
N ASP A 242 7.47 9.41 -3.41
CA ASP A 242 6.17 8.73 -3.40
C ASP A 242 6.04 7.79 -2.20
N VAL A 243 7.09 7.00 -1.90
CA VAL A 243 7.11 6.11 -0.74
C VAL A 243 7.09 6.89 0.57
N VAL A 244 7.89 7.95 0.70
CA VAL A 244 7.92 8.81 1.90
C VAL A 244 6.56 9.46 2.15
N ALA A 245 5.92 9.99 1.09
CA ALA A 245 4.59 10.56 1.18
C ALA A 245 3.52 9.54 1.58
N ALA A 246 3.64 8.30 1.09
CA ALA A 246 2.76 7.20 1.46
C ALA A 246 2.98 6.73 2.90
N MET A 247 4.24 6.66 3.37
CA MET A 247 4.57 6.38 4.79
C MET A 247 3.91 7.38 5.72
N ALA A 248 3.99 8.69 5.41
CA ALA A 248 3.35 9.72 6.20
C ALA A 248 1.80 9.61 6.24
N LYS A 249 1.17 9.02 5.22
CA LYS A 249 -0.28 8.72 5.23
C LYS A 249 -0.58 7.54 6.14
N VAL A 250 0.22 6.47 6.07
CA VAL A 250 0.07 5.28 6.94
C VAL A 250 0.27 5.66 8.41
N GLU A 251 1.25 6.52 8.72
CA GLU A 251 1.48 7.06 10.07
C GLU A 251 0.25 7.79 10.63
N ARG A 252 -0.50 8.49 9.77
CA ARG A 252 -1.78 9.12 10.12
C ARG A 252 -2.99 8.15 10.14
N GLY A 253 -2.74 6.84 10.11
CA GLY A 253 -3.79 5.81 10.18
C GLY A 253 -4.44 5.44 8.84
N GLN A 254 -3.97 5.95 7.70
CA GLN A 254 -4.50 5.59 6.37
C GLN A 254 -3.87 4.27 5.85
N ILE A 255 -4.19 3.16 6.50
CA ILE A 255 -3.56 1.84 6.28
C ILE A 255 -3.89 1.21 4.91
N GLY A 256 -4.79 1.81 4.11
CA GLY A 256 -5.07 1.36 2.72
C GLY A 256 -4.17 1.98 1.65
N THR A 257 -3.20 2.84 2.03
CA THR A 257 -2.36 3.58 1.08
C THR A 257 -1.39 2.64 0.36
N ARG A 258 -1.32 2.76 -0.97
CA ARG A 258 -0.36 2.00 -1.81
C ARG A 258 0.42 2.96 -2.69
N VAL A 259 1.63 2.58 -3.05
CA VAL A 259 2.45 3.23 -4.06
C VAL A 259 2.48 2.39 -5.33
N ASP A 260 2.53 3.07 -6.48
CA ASP A 260 2.63 2.38 -7.77
C ASP A 260 4.04 1.79 -7.93
N VAL A 261 4.09 0.51 -8.34
CA VAL A 261 5.34 -0.17 -8.68
C VAL A 261 5.44 -0.20 -10.19
N TYR A 262 6.37 0.56 -10.75
CA TYR A 262 6.51 0.71 -12.21
C TYR A 262 7.86 0.27 -12.77
N GLU A 263 8.72 -0.29 -11.94
CA GLU A 263 9.98 -0.89 -12.39
C GLU A 263 10.40 -2.04 -11.45
N ARG A 264 11.16 -2.98 -12.01
CA ARG A 264 11.80 -4.06 -11.25
C ARG A 264 13.30 -3.73 -11.11
N SER A 265 13.60 -2.82 -10.20
CA SER A 265 14.93 -2.42 -9.76
C SER A 265 14.96 -2.40 -8.24
N GLU A 266 16.04 -1.90 -7.62
CA GLU A 266 16.09 -1.67 -6.17
C GLU A 266 14.94 -0.76 -5.71
N ILE A 267 14.61 0.25 -6.51
CA ILE A 267 13.50 1.19 -6.20
C ILE A 267 12.16 0.47 -6.27
N GLY A 268 11.92 -0.35 -7.29
CA GLY A 268 10.68 -1.13 -7.40
C GLY A 268 10.56 -2.19 -6.29
N ARG A 269 11.68 -2.75 -5.82
CA ARG A 269 11.69 -3.63 -4.64
C ARG A 269 11.33 -2.88 -3.36
N LEU A 270 11.80 -1.64 -3.20
CA LEU A 270 11.43 -0.77 -2.09
C LEU A 270 9.91 -0.49 -2.10
N GLN A 271 9.36 -0.08 -3.24
CA GLN A 271 7.91 0.17 -3.41
C GLN A 271 7.06 -1.08 -3.12
N SER A 272 7.47 -2.23 -3.67
CA SER A 272 6.79 -3.51 -3.43
C SER A 272 6.90 -3.96 -1.97
N GLY A 273 8.05 -3.75 -1.33
CA GLY A 273 8.27 -4.01 0.09
C GLY A 273 7.35 -3.19 0.97
N PHE A 274 7.25 -1.88 0.70
CA PHE A 274 6.31 -0.99 1.37
C PHE A 274 4.85 -1.47 1.24
N ASN A 275 4.41 -1.78 0.01
CA ASN A 275 3.03 -2.27 -0.22
C ASN A 275 2.73 -3.58 0.54
N ARG A 276 3.70 -4.52 0.62
CA ARG A 276 3.54 -5.75 1.42
C ARG A 276 3.45 -5.45 2.92
N MET A 277 4.27 -4.54 3.42
CA MET A 277 4.24 -4.12 4.82
C MET A 277 2.87 -3.52 5.18
N VAL A 278 2.35 -2.61 4.35
CA VAL A 278 1.02 -2.00 4.55
C VAL A 278 -0.10 -3.04 4.50
N ALA A 279 -0.04 -3.99 3.57
CA ALA A 279 -1.01 -5.08 3.50
C ALA A 279 -0.97 -5.96 4.76
N GLY A 280 0.21 -6.25 5.31
CA GLY A 280 0.35 -6.96 6.58
C GLY A 280 -0.20 -6.18 7.78
N LEU A 281 -0.02 -4.85 7.81
CA LEU A 281 -0.62 -4.00 8.83
C LEU A 281 -2.15 -4.01 8.75
N ALA A 282 -2.71 -3.87 7.55
CA ALA A 282 -4.16 -3.91 7.31
C ALA A 282 -4.79 -5.24 7.76
N GLU A 283 -4.12 -6.36 7.49
CA GLU A 283 -4.58 -7.69 7.91
C GLU A 283 -4.51 -7.84 9.44
N ARG A 284 -3.43 -7.37 10.05
CA ARG A 284 -3.31 -7.38 11.51
C ARG A 284 -4.42 -6.57 12.19
N ASP A 285 -4.73 -5.38 11.66
CA ASP A 285 -5.80 -4.55 12.21
C ASP A 285 -7.17 -5.18 12.02
N ARG A 286 -7.41 -5.82 10.88
CA ARG A 286 -8.63 -6.59 10.62
C ARG A 286 -8.79 -7.75 11.60
N LEU A 287 -7.71 -8.51 11.82
CA LEU A 287 -7.73 -9.62 12.79
C LEU A 287 -7.98 -9.10 14.21
N ARG A 288 -7.40 -7.95 14.56
CA ARG A 288 -7.62 -7.30 15.87
C ARG A 288 -9.07 -6.85 16.03
N ASP A 289 -9.70 -6.26 15.00
CA ASP A 289 -11.11 -5.87 15.03
C ASP A 289 -12.03 -7.10 15.17
N LEU A 290 -11.77 -8.15 14.38
CA LEU A 290 -12.52 -9.42 14.50
C LEU A 290 -12.37 -10.04 15.88
N PHE A 291 -11.15 -10.06 16.42
CA PHE A 291 -10.90 -10.57 17.78
C PHE A 291 -11.62 -9.73 18.83
N GLY A 292 -11.59 -8.40 18.73
CA GLY A 292 -12.30 -7.48 19.63
C GLY A 292 -13.81 -7.72 19.64
N ARG A 293 -14.41 -8.01 18.49
CA ARG A 293 -15.85 -8.35 18.40
C ARG A 293 -16.21 -9.68 19.03
N HIS A 294 -15.28 -10.64 19.08
CA HIS A 294 -15.53 -11.96 19.69
C HIS A 294 -15.30 -11.99 21.21
N VAL A 295 -14.35 -11.20 21.71
CA VAL A 295 -13.89 -11.27 23.11
C VAL A 295 -14.30 -10.01 23.91
N GLY A 296 -14.76 -8.97 23.23
CA GLY A 296 -15.02 -7.64 23.82
C GLY A 296 -13.78 -6.73 23.72
N THR A 297 -14.02 -5.46 23.43
CA THR A 297 -12.96 -4.47 23.13
C THR A 297 -12.00 -4.30 24.31
N ASP A 298 -12.51 -4.26 25.55
CA ASP A 298 -11.72 -4.05 26.75
C ASP A 298 -10.81 -5.24 27.09
N VAL A 299 -11.29 -6.47 26.84
CA VAL A 299 -10.47 -7.69 26.98
C VAL A 299 -9.38 -7.72 25.92
N ALA A 300 -9.70 -7.38 24.68
CA ALA A 300 -8.73 -7.31 23.59
C ALA A 300 -7.66 -6.24 23.84
N LEU A 301 -8.02 -5.07 24.37
CA LEU A 301 -7.09 -4.00 24.73
C LEU A 301 -6.16 -4.44 25.85
N ARG A 302 -6.70 -5.08 26.89
CA ARG A 302 -5.91 -5.58 28.03
C ARG A 302 -4.94 -6.69 27.60
N ALA A 303 -5.36 -7.61 26.72
CA ALA A 303 -4.50 -8.66 26.18
C ALA A 303 -3.31 -8.10 25.37
N VAL A 304 -3.45 -6.92 24.79
CA VAL A 304 -2.37 -6.24 24.04
C VAL A 304 -1.44 -5.44 24.94
N SER A 305 -1.99 -4.81 26.01
CA SER A 305 -1.19 -3.97 26.93
C SER A 305 -0.38 -4.75 27.94
N ASP A 306 -0.80 -5.96 28.27
CA ASP A 306 -0.25 -6.73 29.42
C ASP A 306 -0.29 -8.25 29.09
N ALA A 307 0.63 -8.67 28.21
CA ALA A 307 0.71 -10.07 27.78
C ALA A 307 0.99 -11.06 28.96
N ASP A 308 1.61 -10.57 30.05
CA ASP A 308 1.90 -11.36 31.25
C ASP A 308 0.75 -11.38 32.28
N SER A 309 -0.26 -10.51 32.17
CA SER A 309 -1.35 -10.38 33.15
C SER A 309 -2.57 -11.26 32.85
N LEU A 310 -2.45 -12.21 31.96
CA LEU A 310 -3.52 -13.17 31.61
C LEU A 310 -3.75 -14.24 32.69
N THR A 311 -3.03 -14.21 33.80
CA THR A 311 -3.12 -15.21 34.89
C THR A 311 -4.40 -15.13 35.72
N GLY A 312 -5.19 -14.06 35.57
CA GLY A 312 -6.43 -13.85 36.35
C GLY A 312 -6.18 -13.42 37.80
N GLU A 313 -7.17 -12.78 38.35
CA GLU A 313 -7.14 -12.24 39.72
C GLU A 313 -8.50 -12.39 40.42
N VAL A 314 -8.47 -12.42 41.75
CA VAL A 314 -9.69 -12.37 42.56
C VAL A 314 -10.05 -10.92 42.80
N ARG A 315 -11.28 -10.54 42.44
CA ARG A 315 -11.77 -9.16 42.57
C ARG A 315 -13.24 -9.09 42.97
N GLU A 316 -13.66 -7.95 43.44
CA GLU A 316 -15.07 -7.63 43.62
C GLU A 316 -15.67 -7.24 42.25
N ALA A 317 -16.79 -7.90 41.87
CA ALA A 317 -17.51 -7.63 40.65
C ALA A 317 -19.00 -7.80 40.86
N ALA A 318 -19.80 -7.16 40.02
CA ALA A 318 -21.22 -7.42 39.93
C ALA A 318 -21.50 -8.24 38.65
N VAL A 319 -22.37 -9.20 38.77
CA VAL A 319 -22.73 -10.15 37.71
C VAL A 319 -24.22 -9.96 37.39
N LEU A 320 -24.52 -9.82 36.11
CA LEU A 320 -25.86 -9.76 35.59
C LEU A 320 -26.09 -10.94 34.66
N PHE A 321 -27.14 -11.71 34.92
CA PHE A 321 -27.56 -12.84 34.10
C PHE A 321 -28.95 -12.56 33.54
N VAL A 322 -29.11 -12.67 32.24
CA VAL A 322 -30.40 -12.46 31.53
C VAL A 322 -30.68 -13.75 30.76
N ASP A 323 -31.88 -14.28 30.90
CA ASP A 323 -32.25 -15.53 30.26
C ASP A 323 -33.69 -15.48 29.74
N LEU A 324 -33.92 -16.04 28.55
CA LEU A 324 -35.24 -16.05 27.92
C LEU A 324 -36.16 -17.14 28.48
N VAL A 325 -37.47 -16.90 28.40
CA VAL A 325 -38.50 -17.87 28.70
C VAL A 325 -39.06 -18.41 27.39
N GLY A 326 -39.14 -19.72 27.24
CA GLY A 326 -39.82 -20.37 26.13
C GLY A 326 -39.00 -20.43 24.82
N SER A 327 -37.71 -20.18 24.86
CA SER A 327 -36.82 -20.31 23.71
C SER A 327 -36.87 -21.71 23.07
N THR A 328 -36.94 -22.76 23.87
CA THR A 328 -37.11 -24.14 23.40
C THR A 328 -38.43 -24.34 22.64
N GLN A 329 -39.51 -23.70 23.10
CA GLN A 329 -40.82 -23.77 22.44
C GLN A 329 -40.80 -22.97 21.14
N LEU A 330 -40.13 -21.80 21.13
CA LEU A 330 -39.91 -21.00 19.93
C LEU A 330 -39.12 -21.79 18.86
N ALA A 331 -38.09 -22.53 19.27
CA ALA A 331 -37.32 -23.36 18.37
C ALA A 331 -38.09 -24.57 17.80
N GLN A 332 -39.16 -25.02 18.47
CA GLN A 332 -40.04 -26.06 17.96
C GLN A 332 -41.11 -25.53 16.99
N SER A 333 -41.52 -24.25 17.12
CA SER A 333 -42.62 -23.67 16.36
C SER A 333 -42.19 -22.74 15.22
N SER A 334 -40.90 -22.40 15.16
CA SER A 334 -40.38 -21.44 14.19
C SER A 334 -39.20 -22.03 13.39
N SER A 335 -38.91 -21.47 12.23
CA SER A 335 -37.71 -21.85 11.47
C SER A 335 -36.42 -21.44 12.19
N PRO A 336 -35.27 -22.13 11.96
CA PRO A 336 -33.99 -21.75 12.57
C PRO A 336 -33.57 -20.29 12.27
N ALA A 337 -33.94 -19.75 11.12
CA ALA A 337 -33.63 -18.38 10.74
C ALA A 337 -34.47 -17.36 11.55
N GLU A 338 -35.76 -17.64 11.80
CA GLU A 338 -36.62 -16.81 12.63
C GLU A 338 -36.16 -16.82 14.09
N VAL A 339 -35.80 -18.00 14.62
CA VAL A 339 -35.25 -18.13 15.98
C VAL A 339 -33.95 -17.31 16.10
N ALA A 340 -33.04 -17.41 15.12
CA ALA A 340 -31.82 -16.62 15.10
C ALA A 340 -32.11 -15.10 15.03
N GLY A 341 -33.13 -14.67 14.27
CA GLY A 341 -33.58 -13.29 14.24
C GLY A 341 -33.99 -12.76 15.61
N VAL A 342 -34.89 -13.49 16.29
CA VAL A 342 -35.36 -13.12 17.63
C VAL A 342 -34.23 -13.09 18.66
N LEU A 343 -33.30 -14.07 18.61
CA LEU A 343 -32.13 -14.10 19.49
C LEU A 343 -31.18 -12.93 19.22
N ASN A 344 -30.95 -12.58 17.95
CA ASN A 344 -30.12 -11.44 17.61
C ASN A 344 -30.71 -10.09 18.10
N ASP A 345 -32.02 -9.91 17.96
CA ASP A 345 -32.70 -8.72 18.48
C ASP A 345 -32.60 -8.64 20.02
N PHE A 346 -32.78 -9.77 20.70
CA PHE A 346 -32.60 -9.87 22.14
C PHE A 346 -31.16 -9.57 22.55
N PHE A 347 -30.18 -10.19 21.93
CA PHE A 347 -28.77 -9.96 22.22
C PHE A 347 -28.36 -8.50 21.96
N GLN A 348 -28.84 -7.89 20.88
CA GLN A 348 -28.54 -6.48 20.58
C GLN A 348 -29.03 -5.57 21.70
N ILE A 349 -30.25 -5.75 22.20
CA ILE A 349 -30.79 -4.95 23.31
C ILE A 349 -29.97 -5.12 24.58
N VAL A 350 -29.55 -6.38 24.88
CA VAL A 350 -28.73 -6.66 26.08
C VAL A 350 -27.34 -6.04 25.94
N VAL A 351 -26.68 -6.22 24.79
CA VAL A 351 -25.35 -5.66 24.51
C VAL A 351 -25.39 -4.14 24.64
N ASP A 352 -26.32 -3.46 23.95
CA ASP A 352 -26.43 -2.01 24.00
C ASP A 352 -26.64 -1.47 25.43
N SER A 353 -27.46 -2.16 26.21
CA SER A 353 -27.77 -1.76 27.62
C SER A 353 -26.57 -1.97 28.56
N VAL A 354 -25.76 -3.01 28.32
CA VAL A 354 -24.55 -3.33 29.10
C VAL A 354 -23.42 -2.39 28.74
N ASP A 355 -23.19 -2.15 27.45
CA ASP A 355 -22.14 -1.28 26.94
C ASP A 355 -22.36 0.18 27.36
N GLU A 356 -23.61 0.66 27.39
CA GLU A 356 -23.97 2.01 27.85
C GLU A 356 -23.50 2.29 29.29
N ARG A 357 -23.34 1.26 30.09
CA ARG A 357 -22.89 1.34 31.51
C ARG A 357 -21.54 0.66 31.74
N HIS A 358 -20.73 0.53 30.68
CA HIS A 358 -19.36 0.02 30.76
C HIS A 358 -19.25 -1.41 31.35
N GLY A 359 -20.28 -2.23 31.15
CA GLY A 359 -20.25 -3.65 31.48
C GLY A 359 -19.57 -4.47 30.36
N LEU A 360 -19.08 -5.64 30.69
CA LEU A 360 -18.54 -6.61 29.76
C LEU A 360 -19.57 -7.71 29.50
N ILE A 361 -19.98 -7.93 28.26
CA ILE A 361 -20.61 -9.19 27.87
C ILE A 361 -19.56 -10.29 27.95
N ASN A 362 -19.67 -11.15 28.95
CA ASN A 362 -18.70 -12.24 29.14
C ASN A 362 -18.95 -13.38 28.13
N LYS A 363 -20.18 -13.84 28.04
CA LYS A 363 -20.56 -14.88 27.06
C LYS A 363 -22.06 -14.94 26.81
N PHE A 364 -22.39 -15.48 25.65
CA PHE A 364 -23.73 -15.96 25.33
C PHE A 364 -23.82 -17.46 25.64
N GLN A 365 -24.82 -17.89 26.39
CA GLN A 365 -25.02 -19.30 26.80
C GLN A 365 -26.37 -19.80 26.26
N GLY A 366 -26.39 -20.15 24.97
CA GLY A 366 -27.64 -20.49 24.28
C GLY A 366 -28.52 -19.25 24.10
N ASP A 367 -29.58 -19.15 24.86
CA ASP A 367 -30.55 -18.04 24.94
C ASP A 367 -30.33 -17.12 26.15
N ALA A 368 -29.25 -17.34 26.89
CA ALA A 368 -28.88 -16.52 28.04
C ALA A 368 -27.64 -15.67 27.78
N VAL A 369 -27.50 -14.58 28.52
CA VAL A 369 -26.35 -13.67 28.50
C VAL A 369 -25.79 -13.52 29.90
N LEU A 370 -24.48 -13.70 30.02
CA LEU A 370 -23.72 -13.38 31.22
C LEU A 370 -22.96 -12.07 30.99
N ALA A 371 -23.29 -11.05 31.75
CA ALA A 371 -22.56 -9.77 31.76
C ALA A 371 -21.90 -9.52 33.12
N VAL A 372 -20.77 -8.81 33.13
CA VAL A 372 -19.96 -8.54 34.30
C VAL A 372 -19.60 -7.07 34.35
N PHE A 373 -19.70 -6.46 35.52
CA PHE A 373 -19.30 -5.10 35.83
C PHE A 373 -18.17 -5.11 36.84
N GLY A 374 -17.10 -4.34 36.61
CA GLY A 374 -15.91 -4.33 37.46
C GLY A 374 -14.83 -5.34 37.03
N ALA A 375 -14.99 -6.00 35.87
CA ALA A 375 -13.98 -6.81 35.19
C ALA A 375 -14.15 -6.66 33.68
N PRO A 376 -13.07 -6.63 32.88
CA PRO A 376 -11.63 -6.72 33.25
C PRO A 376 -11.11 -5.43 33.92
N LEU A 377 -11.78 -4.32 33.80
CA LEU A 377 -11.41 -3.06 34.44
C LEU A 377 -12.16 -2.90 35.77
N PRO A 378 -11.49 -2.44 36.86
CA PRO A 378 -12.16 -2.20 38.14
C PRO A 378 -13.15 -1.03 38.01
N SER A 379 -14.32 -1.16 38.65
CA SER A 379 -15.32 -0.10 38.75
C SER A 379 -15.84 0.02 40.17
N ALA A 380 -15.76 1.20 40.74
CA ALA A 380 -16.37 1.50 42.03
C ALA A 380 -17.91 1.50 41.98
N ARG A 381 -18.51 1.55 40.81
CA ARG A 381 -19.94 1.56 40.57
C ARG A 381 -20.50 0.24 40.02
N ALA A 382 -19.70 -0.82 40.01
CA ALA A 382 -20.06 -2.08 39.40
C ALA A 382 -21.46 -2.57 39.77
N SER A 383 -21.84 -2.55 41.04
CA SER A 383 -23.17 -2.96 41.50
C SER A 383 -24.26 -1.99 41.07
N SER A 384 -24.03 -0.68 41.15
CA SER A 384 -25.02 0.33 40.72
C SER A 384 -25.29 0.22 39.22
N ASP A 385 -24.24 0.08 38.42
CA ASP A 385 -24.32 -0.02 36.96
C ASP A 385 -25.03 -1.34 36.55
N ALA A 386 -24.73 -2.46 37.21
CA ALA A 386 -25.43 -3.72 36.98
C ALA A 386 -26.93 -3.65 37.30
N LEU A 387 -27.28 -3.06 38.43
CA LEU A 387 -28.67 -2.89 38.87
C LEU A 387 -29.45 -1.94 37.94
N ALA A 388 -28.87 -0.80 37.56
CA ALA A 388 -29.44 0.15 36.62
C ALA A 388 -29.62 -0.50 35.22
N THR A 389 -28.69 -1.34 34.81
CA THR A 389 -28.82 -2.12 33.55
C THR A 389 -29.98 -3.11 33.64
N ALA A 390 -30.13 -3.82 34.76
CA ALA A 390 -31.27 -4.74 34.95
C ALA A 390 -32.61 -4.04 34.84
N ARG A 391 -32.77 -2.85 35.46
CA ARG A 391 -33.98 -2.04 35.35
C ARG A 391 -34.24 -1.57 33.90
N ALA A 392 -33.21 -1.07 33.23
CA ALA A 392 -33.31 -0.64 31.83
C ALA A 392 -33.76 -1.80 30.93
N LEU A 393 -33.15 -2.97 31.10
CA LEU A 393 -33.50 -4.20 30.38
C LEU A 393 -34.91 -4.65 30.64
N THR A 394 -35.43 -4.52 31.87
CA THR A 394 -36.81 -4.85 32.20
C THR A 394 -37.79 -4.04 31.34
N VAL A 395 -37.49 -2.80 31.04
CA VAL A 395 -38.30 -1.93 30.17
C VAL A 395 -38.09 -2.25 28.69
N ALA A 396 -36.83 -2.40 28.26
CA ALA A 396 -36.49 -2.59 26.86
C ALA A 396 -36.97 -3.94 26.31
N LEU A 397 -36.74 -5.03 27.05
CA LEU A 397 -37.11 -6.38 26.65
C LEU A 397 -38.65 -6.63 26.61
N ARG A 398 -39.43 -5.89 27.39
CA ARG A 398 -40.92 -5.95 27.26
C ARG A 398 -41.44 -5.49 25.89
N ARG A 399 -40.61 -4.86 25.09
CA ARG A 399 -40.98 -4.43 23.73
C ARG A 399 -40.83 -5.55 22.70
N LEU A 400 -40.14 -6.66 23.06
CA LEU A 400 -40.04 -7.84 22.19
C LEU A 400 -41.34 -8.66 22.32
N PRO A 401 -42.16 -8.80 21.24
CA PRO A 401 -43.50 -9.36 21.35
C PRO A 401 -43.56 -10.88 21.52
N VAL A 402 -42.45 -11.58 21.34
CA VAL A 402 -42.42 -13.04 21.15
C VAL A 402 -41.81 -13.80 22.34
N VAL A 403 -41.05 -13.12 23.20
CA VAL A 403 -40.27 -13.78 24.27
C VAL A 403 -40.49 -13.08 25.62
N ASP A 404 -40.49 -13.89 26.66
CA ASP A 404 -40.45 -13.42 28.02
C ASP A 404 -39.03 -13.69 28.59
N PHE A 405 -38.71 -13.11 29.75
CA PHE A 405 -37.33 -13.12 30.26
C PHE A 405 -37.25 -13.11 31.78
N GLY A 406 -36.09 -13.47 32.31
CA GLY A 406 -35.74 -13.26 33.71
C GLY A 406 -34.34 -12.67 33.84
N ILE A 407 -34.17 -11.74 34.75
CA ILE A 407 -32.92 -11.05 35.05
C ILE A 407 -32.51 -11.28 36.48
N GLY A 408 -31.25 -11.71 36.71
CA GLY A 408 -30.67 -11.84 38.03
C GLY A 408 -29.42 -11.01 38.17
N VAL A 409 -29.26 -10.28 39.27
CA VAL A 409 -28.05 -9.52 39.60
C VAL A 409 -27.50 -9.95 40.94
N SER A 410 -26.23 -10.29 40.97
CA SER A 410 -25.49 -10.61 42.18
C SER A 410 -24.13 -9.88 42.19
N ALA A 411 -23.52 -9.75 43.38
CA ALA A 411 -22.19 -9.14 43.50
C ALA A 411 -21.37 -9.84 44.58
N GLY A 412 -20.06 -9.79 44.43
CA GLY A 412 -19.11 -10.33 45.38
C GLY A 412 -17.78 -10.71 44.73
N ARG A 413 -17.01 -11.51 45.46
CA ARG A 413 -15.67 -11.93 45.00
C ARG A 413 -15.79 -12.99 43.90
N VAL A 414 -15.16 -12.69 42.79
CA VAL A 414 -15.01 -13.60 41.65
C VAL A 414 -13.54 -13.71 41.25
N PHE A 415 -13.14 -14.85 40.73
CA PHE A 415 -11.94 -14.97 39.94
C PHE A 415 -12.27 -14.50 38.53
N ALA A 416 -11.51 -13.51 38.01
CA ALA A 416 -11.64 -12.97 36.67
C ALA A 416 -10.33 -13.15 35.90
N GLY A 417 -10.33 -13.92 34.82
CA GLY A 417 -9.13 -14.25 34.08
C GLY A 417 -9.34 -15.29 32.98
N ASN A 418 -8.23 -15.66 32.34
CA ASN A 418 -8.25 -16.70 31.32
C ASN A 418 -8.31 -18.11 31.94
N ILE A 419 -9.29 -18.89 31.52
CA ILE A 419 -9.51 -20.28 31.95
C ILE A 419 -9.61 -21.14 30.71
N GLY A 420 -8.86 -22.27 30.75
CA GLY A 420 -8.84 -23.22 29.64
C GLY A 420 -7.52 -23.94 29.52
N ALA A 421 -7.21 -24.43 28.33
CA ALA A 421 -5.96 -25.09 28.00
C ALA A 421 -5.00 -24.14 27.27
N GLU A 422 -3.72 -24.48 27.23
CA GLU A 422 -2.63 -23.66 26.64
C GLU A 422 -2.96 -23.11 25.23
N HIS A 423 -3.70 -23.84 24.40
CA HIS A 423 -4.06 -23.46 23.04
C HIS A 423 -5.53 -22.99 22.88
N ARG A 424 -6.31 -23.00 23.99
CA ARG A 424 -7.71 -22.56 23.96
C ARG A 424 -8.16 -22.18 25.37
N TYR A 425 -8.20 -20.88 25.60
CA TYR A 425 -8.72 -20.29 26.82
C TYR A 425 -9.77 -19.22 26.51
N GLU A 426 -10.60 -18.97 27.49
CA GLU A 426 -11.65 -17.96 27.47
C GLU A 426 -11.49 -17.05 28.67
N TYR A 427 -11.54 -15.73 28.44
CA TYR A 427 -11.62 -14.80 29.57
C TYR A 427 -12.99 -14.92 30.22
N THR A 428 -13.03 -15.30 31.47
CA THR A 428 -14.30 -15.54 32.17
C THR A 428 -14.20 -15.22 33.64
N VAL A 429 -15.35 -15.14 34.27
CA VAL A 429 -15.48 -14.96 35.72
C VAL A 429 -16.04 -16.24 36.37
N ILE A 430 -15.46 -16.63 37.50
CA ILE A 430 -15.93 -17.81 38.29
C ILE A 430 -16.07 -17.34 39.73
N GLY A 431 -17.20 -17.73 40.36
CA GLY A 431 -17.50 -17.45 41.75
C GLY A 431 -18.95 -17.67 42.09
N ASP A 432 -19.27 -17.67 43.38
CA ASP A 432 -20.65 -17.82 43.85
C ASP A 432 -21.61 -16.76 43.27
N PRO A 433 -21.20 -15.48 43.08
CA PRO A 433 -22.07 -14.49 42.47
C PRO A 433 -22.56 -14.84 41.05
N VAL A 434 -21.77 -15.60 40.28
CA VAL A 434 -22.19 -16.04 38.92
C VAL A 434 -23.35 -17.03 39.01
N ASN A 435 -23.23 -18.01 39.91
CA ASN A 435 -24.27 -18.99 40.11
C ASN A 435 -25.53 -18.37 40.75
N GLU A 436 -25.34 -17.45 41.68
CA GLU A 436 -26.46 -16.75 42.32
C GLU A 436 -27.22 -15.88 41.33
N ALA A 437 -26.55 -15.12 40.45
CA ALA A 437 -27.18 -14.34 39.42
C ALA A 437 -28.02 -15.20 38.47
N ALA A 438 -27.50 -16.38 38.05
CA ALA A 438 -28.27 -17.32 37.24
C ALA A 438 -29.52 -17.86 37.95
N ARG A 439 -29.44 -18.17 39.24
CA ARG A 439 -30.59 -18.65 40.05
C ARG A 439 -31.62 -17.53 40.28
N LEU A 440 -31.17 -16.29 40.47
CA LEU A 440 -32.03 -15.14 40.57
C LEU A 440 -32.78 -14.88 39.24
N ALA A 441 -32.14 -15.04 38.10
CA ALA A 441 -32.77 -14.96 36.80
C ALA A 441 -33.86 -16.02 36.62
N ASP A 442 -33.55 -17.30 36.97
CA ASP A 442 -34.53 -18.37 36.93
C ASP A 442 -35.73 -18.07 37.86
N ARG A 443 -35.48 -17.55 39.05
CA ARG A 443 -36.55 -17.18 40.00
C ARG A 443 -37.36 -16.00 39.48
N ALA A 444 -36.74 -15.02 38.84
CA ALA A 444 -37.37 -13.84 38.24
C ALA A 444 -38.35 -14.23 37.12
N LYS A 445 -38.08 -15.27 36.34
CA LYS A 445 -39.01 -15.83 35.33
C LYS A 445 -40.35 -16.25 35.92
N ALA A 446 -40.37 -16.77 37.14
CA ALA A 446 -41.56 -17.27 37.83
C ALA A 446 -42.35 -16.12 38.51
N THR A 447 -41.87 -14.89 38.49
CA THR A 447 -42.45 -13.73 39.13
C THR A 447 -42.89 -12.69 38.09
N GLY A 448 -43.86 -11.81 38.45
CA GLY A 448 -44.24 -10.67 37.61
C GLY A 448 -43.15 -9.59 37.49
N GLN A 449 -42.13 -9.63 38.33
CA GLN A 449 -41.10 -8.59 38.45
C GLN A 449 -40.04 -8.66 37.34
N ARG A 450 -39.78 -9.83 36.79
CA ARG A 450 -38.81 -10.10 35.72
C ARG A 450 -37.33 -9.75 36.03
N ALA A 451 -37.06 -9.08 37.14
CA ALA A 451 -35.70 -8.80 37.60
C ALA A 451 -35.61 -8.96 39.12
N LEU A 452 -34.57 -9.65 39.60
CA LEU A 452 -34.28 -9.82 41.01
C LEU A 452 -32.78 -9.56 41.26
N CYS A 453 -32.43 -9.01 42.41
CA CYS A 453 -31.06 -8.88 42.84
C CYS A 453 -30.81 -9.45 44.23
N SER A 454 -29.56 -9.84 44.53
CA SER A 454 -29.15 -10.22 45.87
C SER A 454 -28.98 -9.01 46.80
N ASP A 455 -29.12 -9.21 48.09
CA ASP A 455 -28.87 -8.18 49.13
C ASP A 455 -27.45 -7.64 49.06
N VAL A 456 -26.45 -8.47 48.73
CA VAL A 456 -25.06 -8.04 48.56
C VAL A 456 -24.91 -7.08 47.36
N ALA A 457 -25.55 -7.38 46.23
CA ALA A 457 -25.52 -6.47 45.07
C ALA A 457 -26.17 -5.13 45.41
N LEU A 458 -27.29 -5.15 46.16
CA LEU A 458 -27.99 -3.95 46.57
C LEU A 458 -27.20 -3.13 47.63
N ALA A 459 -26.56 -3.81 48.59
CA ALA A 459 -25.73 -3.16 49.62
C ALA A 459 -24.50 -2.43 49.02
N ASN A 460 -23.94 -3.00 47.97
CA ASN A 460 -22.75 -2.44 47.29
C ASN A 460 -23.15 -1.32 46.29
N ALA A 461 -24.41 -1.10 46.03
CA ALA A 461 -24.89 -0.03 45.16
C ALA A 461 -24.88 1.34 45.86
N ASP A 462 -24.87 2.43 45.11
CA ASP A 462 -25.02 3.76 45.62
C ASP A 462 -26.47 4.01 46.11
N ALA A 463 -26.66 5.06 46.93
CA ALA A 463 -27.96 5.35 47.54
C ALA A 463 -29.05 5.68 46.49
N ALA A 464 -28.66 6.27 45.37
CA ALA A 464 -29.61 6.63 44.30
C ALA A 464 -30.16 5.38 43.64
N GLU A 465 -29.32 4.41 43.31
CA GLU A 465 -29.78 3.17 42.68
C GLU A 465 -30.54 2.29 43.68
N ARG A 466 -30.10 2.20 44.94
CA ARG A 466 -30.80 1.43 46.00
C ARG A 466 -32.25 1.87 46.18
N ALA A 467 -32.56 3.14 46.05
CA ALA A 467 -33.92 3.68 46.18
C ALA A 467 -34.90 3.12 45.13
N HIS A 468 -34.44 2.55 44.08
CA HIS A 468 -35.24 1.92 43.02
C HIS A 468 -35.54 0.43 43.25
N TRP A 469 -35.14 -0.10 44.41
CA TRP A 469 -35.29 -1.53 44.71
C TRP A 469 -35.98 -1.72 46.07
N VAL A 470 -36.87 -2.71 46.17
CA VAL A 470 -37.59 -3.06 47.38
C VAL A 470 -37.38 -4.54 47.69
N GLU A 471 -37.36 -4.89 48.98
CA GLU A 471 -37.28 -6.27 49.44
C GLU A 471 -38.46 -7.07 48.88
N TYR A 472 -38.17 -8.20 48.28
CA TYR A 472 -39.17 -9.08 47.64
C TYR A 472 -39.41 -10.38 48.42
N ALA A 473 -38.38 -11.13 48.73
CA ALA A 473 -38.43 -12.41 49.41
C ALA A 473 -37.08 -12.85 49.97
N SER A 474 -37.10 -13.84 50.83
CA SER A 474 -35.93 -14.56 51.31
C SER A 474 -36.13 -16.04 51.16
N GLU A 475 -35.38 -16.71 50.29
CA GLU A 475 -35.55 -18.15 49.97
C GLU A 475 -34.19 -18.84 49.80
N VAL A 476 -34.14 -20.15 50.07
CA VAL A 476 -32.97 -20.95 49.74
C VAL A 476 -33.00 -21.29 48.26
N LEU A 477 -32.16 -20.65 47.48
CA LEU A 477 -32.03 -20.93 46.04
C LEU A 477 -31.39 -22.28 45.79
N ARG A 478 -31.77 -22.94 44.69
CA ARG A 478 -31.29 -24.28 44.35
C ARG A 478 -29.77 -24.36 44.32
N GLY A 479 -29.21 -25.24 45.17
CA GLY A 479 -27.76 -25.47 45.29
C GLY A 479 -27.05 -24.54 46.27
N ARG A 480 -27.76 -23.68 46.99
CA ARG A 480 -27.23 -22.91 48.12
C ARG A 480 -27.65 -23.52 49.45
N LEU A 481 -26.89 -23.27 50.48
CA LEU A 481 -27.17 -23.77 51.84
C LEU A 481 -27.89 -22.69 52.68
N GLU A 482 -27.69 -21.43 52.39
CA GLU A 482 -28.24 -20.31 53.09
C GLU A 482 -29.33 -19.58 52.27
N PRO A 483 -30.33 -18.96 52.91
CA PRO A 483 -31.34 -18.18 52.20
C PRO A 483 -30.76 -16.93 51.59
N THR A 484 -31.07 -16.68 50.35
CA THR A 484 -30.76 -15.46 49.66
C THR A 484 -31.88 -14.47 49.84
N ARG A 485 -31.59 -13.27 50.40
CA ARG A 485 -32.51 -12.14 50.40
C ARG A 485 -32.52 -11.51 49.03
N MET A 486 -33.69 -11.35 48.49
CA MET A 486 -33.90 -10.87 47.12
C MET A 486 -34.68 -9.55 47.16
N SER A 487 -34.27 -8.61 46.30
CA SER A 487 -35.00 -7.40 46.05
C SER A 487 -35.43 -7.31 44.58
N ALA A 488 -36.54 -6.62 44.33
CA ALA A 488 -37.09 -6.38 43.00
C ALA A 488 -37.15 -4.86 42.71
N PRO A 489 -37.10 -4.45 41.43
CA PRO A 489 -37.24 -3.03 41.09
C PRO A 489 -38.63 -2.52 41.47
N THR A 490 -38.72 -1.27 41.96
CA THR A 490 -40.00 -0.54 42.15
C THR A 490 -40.64 -0.34 40.79
N ALA A 491 -41.96 -0.56 40.71
CA ALA A 491 -42.74 -0.48 39.48
C ALA A 491 -42.66 0.93 38.85
#